data_fd5d24f1af265a65e84d633a1437bb5c
#
_entry.id   fd5d24f1af265a65e84d633a1437bb5c
#
_cell.length_a   1.000
_cell.length_b   1.000
_cell.length_c   1.000
_cell.angle_alpha   90.00
_cell.angle_beta   90.00
_cell.angle_gamma   90.00
#
_symmetry.space_group_name_H-M   'P 1'
#
loop_
_entity.id
_entity.type
_entity.pdbx_description
1 polymer ?
#
loop_
_entity_poly.entity_id
_entity_poly.type
_entity_poly.pdbx_seq_one_letter_code
_entity_poly.pdbx_strand_id
1 'polypeptide(L)'
;VYVTPAFPKLIYVLDECNNLTGGEYDYLTKLAVKCSAKRMYPDYISAKKMRENCEGNVFSPMGCRSFLSPWKDKEGNYKFEGRFNQGVVSINLPQIGILSEGDEDKFFEI
;
A
#
# COMPACT_ATOMS: atom_id res chain seq x y z
N VAL A 1 19.47 18.67 14.78
CA VAL A 1 18.52 17.55 14.99
C VAL A 1 18.03 17.11 13.63
N TYR A 2 18.37 15.89 13.23
CA TYR A 2 17.92 15.32 11.97
C TYR A 2 16.54 14.67 12.20
N VAL A 3 15.49 15.36 11.80
CA VAL A 3 14.12 14.87 11.88
C VAL A 3 13.77 14.23 10.55
N THR A 4 13.15 13.05 10.59
CA THR A 4 12.61 12.43 9.38
C THR A 4 11.42 13.25 8.90
N PRO A 5 11.39 13.76 7.66
CA PRO A 5 10.28 14.54 7.18
C PRO A 5 9.00 13.70 7.12
N ALA A 6 7.88 14.27 7.57
CA ALA A 6 6.59 13.59 7.48
C ALA A 6 6.10 13.47 6.03
N PHE A 7 6.43 14.45 5.21
CA PHE A 7 6.11 14.53 3.79
C PHE A 7 7.27 15.14 2.98
N PRO A 8 7.43 14.77 1.70
CA PRO A 8 6.65 13.75 0.97
C PRO A 8 6.95 12.33 1.48
N LYS A 9 5.97 11.42 1.37
CA LYS A 9 6.17 10.01 1.66
C LYS A 9 7.07 9.40 0.59
N LEU A 10 8.21 8.88 1.02
CA LEU A 10 9.12 8.16 0.13
C LEU A 10 8.72 6.70 0.05
N ILE A 11 8.46 6.23 -1.16
CA ILE A 11 8.07 4.85 -1.46
C ILE A 11 9.15 4.24 -2.32
N TYR A 12 9.60 3.05 -1.95
CA TYR A 12 10.58 2.30 -2.70
C TYR A 12 9.95 1.03 -3.29
N VAL A 13 9.85 0.97 -4.60
CA VAL A 13 9.27 -0.17 -5.30
C VAL A 13 10.37 -1.20 -5.53
N LEU A 14 10.20 -2.38 -4.93
CA LEU A 14 11.08 -3.54 -5.13
C LEU A 14 10.67 -4.25 -6.41
N ASP A 15 11.58 -4.28 -7.38
CA ASP A 15 11.46 -5.01 -8.65
C ASP A 15 12.73 -5.80 -8.92
N GLU A 16 12.75 -6.64 -9.93
CA GLU A 16 13.90 -7.50 -10.24
C GLU A 16 15.17 -6.70 -10.53
N CYS A 17 15.05 -5.56 -11.21
CA CYS A 17 16.18 -4.70 -11.55
C CYS A 17 16.90 -4.10 -10.34
N ASN A 18 16.26 -3.98 -9.19
CA ASN A 18 16.84 -3.35 -8.01
C ASN A 18 16.95 -4.27 -6.78
N ASN A 19 16.20 -5.36 -6.74
CA ASN A 19 16.12 -6.24 -5.57
C ASN A 19 17.04 -7.47 -5.66
N LEU A 20 17.53 -7.82 -6.86
CA LEU A 20 18.45 -8.94 -7.02
C LEU A 20 19.89 -8.49 -6.79
N THR A 21 20.64 -9.29 -6.02
CA THR A 21 22.06 -9.04 -5.78
C THR A 21 22.84 -9.02 -7.09
N GLY A 22 23.53 -7.92 -7.35
CA GLY A 22 24.25 -7.70 -8.60
C GLY A 22 23.38 -7.14 -9.74
N GLY A 23 22.12 -6.83 -9.50
CA GLY A 23 21.27 -6.08 -10.43
C GLY A 23 21.77 -4.65 -10.66
N GLU A 24 21.35 -4.05 -11.75
CA GLU A 24 21.78 -2.70 -12.16
C GLU A 24 21.59 -1.65 -11.07
N TYR A 25 20.50 -1.75 -10.29
CA TYR A 25 20.14 -0.80 -9.24
C TYR A 25 20.21 -1.38 -7.82
N ASP A 26 20.92 -2.49 -7.61
CA ASP A 26 21.15 -3.10 -6.29
C ASP A 26 21.71 -2.10 -5.26
N TYR A 27 22.53 -1.16 -5.70
CA TYR A 27 23.08 -0.10 -4.83
C TYR A 27 21.99 0.79 -4.23
N LEU A 28 20.89 1.04 -4.95
CA LEU A 28 19.76 1.82 -4.44
C LEU A 28 19.01 1.07 -3.34
N THR A 29 18.83 -0.23 -3.50
CA THR A 29 18.21 -1.08 -2.45
C THR A 29 19.09 -1.10 -1.20
N LYS A 30 20.40 -1.24 -1.34
CA LYS A 30 21.34 -1.15 -0.20
C LYS A 30 21.27 0.20 0.51
N LEU A 31 21.15 1.30 -0.24
CA LEU A 31 20.98 2.63 0.31
C LEU A 31 19.64 2.78 1.05
N ALA A 32 18.56 2.28 0.46
CA ALA A 32 17.21 2.29 1.07
C ALA A 32 17.20 1.50 2.38
N VAL A 33 17.77 0.29 2.40
CA VAL A 33 17.90 -0.54 3.61
C VAL A 33 18.72 0.16 4.69
N LYS A 34 19.84 0.79 4.32
CA LYS A 34 20.66 1.59 5.26
C LYS A 34 19.88 2.77 5.86
N CYS A 35 19.02 3.40 5.06
CA CYS A 35 18.12 4.44 5.51
C CYS A 35 17.08 3.88 6.49
N SER A 36 16.45 2.76 6.14
CA SER A 36 15.43 2.10 6.97
C SER A 36 15.96 1.67 8.32
N ALA A 37 17.18 1.16 8.37
CA ALA A 37 17.84 0.79 9.63
C ALA A 37 17.99 1.97 10.60
N LYS A 38 18.06 3.20 10.07
CA LYS A 38 18.23 4.42 10.88
C LYS A 38 16.93 5.17 11.15
N ARG A 39 15.95 5.09 10.23
CA ARG A 39 14.78 5.98 10.19
C ARG A 39 13.44 5.26 10.02
N MET A 40 13.45 3.93 9.83
CA MET A 40 12.25 3.14 9.47
C MET A 40 11.53 3.69 8.21
N TYR A 41 12.31 4.14 7.24
CA TYR A 41 11.88 4.82 6.03
C TYR A 41 12.87 4.56 4.89
N PRO A 42 12.51 4.31 3.64
CA PRO A 42 11.19 4.45 2.99
C PRO A 42 10.21 3.30 3.27
N ASP A 43 8.96 3.47 2.82
CA ASP A 43 7.99 2.38 2.72
C ASP A 43 8.28 1.53 1.47
N TYR A 44 8.18 0.20 1.60
CA TYR A 44 8.51 -0.72 0.51
C TYR A 44 7.25 -1.34 -0.11
N ILE A 45 7.25 -1.44 -1.44
CA ILE A 45 6.21 -2.10 -2.22
C ILE A 45 6.86 -3.19 -3.06
N SER A 46 6.29 -4.39 -3.07
CA SER A 46 6.67 -5.45 -4.01
C SER A 46 5.94 -5.29 -5.33
N ALA A 47 6.65 -4.92 -6.39
CA ALA A 47 6.09 -4.83 -7.74
C ALA A 47 5.55 -6.20 -8.21
N LYS A 48 6.25 -7.29 -7.91
CA LYS A 48 5.81 -8.65 -8.24
C LYS A 48 4.45 -8.97 -7.62
N LYS A 49 4.31 -8.78 -6.30
CA LYS A 49 3.03 -9.03 -5.61
C LYS A 49 1.91 -8.13 -6.10
N MET A 50 2.22 -6.87 -6.38
CA MET A 50 1.24 -5.95 -6.90
C MET A 50 0.74 -6.37 -8.28
N ARG A 51 1.65 -6.79 -9.18
CA ARG A 51 1.27 -7.29 -10.51
C ARG A 51 0.42 -8.55 -10.43
N GLU A 52 0.76 -9.49 -9.53
CA GLU A 52 -0.04 -10.70 -9.31
C GLU A 52 -1.48 -10.38 -8.88
N ASN A 53 -1.66 -9.38 -8.01
CA ASN A 53 -2.96 -9.03 -7.45
C ASN A 53 -3.77 -8.03 -8.30
N CYS A 54 -3.13 -7.31 -9.21
CA CYS A 54 -3.72 -6.19 -9.95
C CYS A 54 -3.57 -6.35 -11.47
N GLU A 55 -3.73 -7.56 -11.99
CA GLU A 55 -3.72 -7.86 -13.43
C GLU A 55 -2.50 -7.27 -14.17
N GLY A 56 -1.32 -7.41 -13.59
CA GLY A 56 -0.06 -6.92 -14.15
C GLY A 56 0.29 -5.46 -13.86
N ASN A 57 -0.58 -4.73 -13.14
CA ASN A 57 -0.37 -3.31 -12.84
C ASN A 57 0.26 -3.10 -11.46
N VAL A 58 0.96 -1.97 -11.31
CA VAL A 58 1.51 -1.52 -10.03
C VAL A 58 0.85 -0.20 -9.66
N PHE A 59 0.17 -0.17 -8.52
CA PHE A 59 -0.48 1.02 -7.98
C PHE A 59 0.35 1.60 -6.84
N SER A 60 0.47 2.92 -6.81
CA SER A 60 1.09 3.61 -5.69
C SER A 60 0.14 3.70 -4.50
N PRO A 61 0.63 3.53 -3.27
CA PRO A 61 -0.17 3.85 -2.09
C PRO A 61 -0.38 5.36 -1.99
N MET A 62 -1.46 5.74 -1.33
CA MET A 62 -1.78 7.13 -1.01
C MET A 62 -1.82 7.33 0.51
N GLY A 63 -1.27 8.46 0.96
CA GLY A 63 -1.27 8.82 2.37
C GLY A 63 -0.54 7.78 3.24
N CYS A 64 -1.21 7.30 4.29
CA CYS A 64 -0.65 6.38 5.28
C CYS A 64 -0.79 4.92 4.87
N ARG A 65 -0.26 4.51 3.72
CA ARG A 65 -0.26 3.13 3.20
C ARG A 65 -1.63 2.62 2.72
N SER A 66 -2.56 3.51 2.41
CA SER A 66 -3.79 3.15 1.71
C SER A 66 -3.50 2.90 0.24
N PHE A 67 -3.87 1.72 -0.26
CA PHE A 67 -3.81 1.43 -1.69
C PHE A 67 -5.16 1.76 -2.32
N LEU A 68 -5.12 2.46 -3.45
CA LEU A 68 -6.30 2.61 -4.27
C LEU A 68 -6.64 1.26 -4.90
N SER A 69 -7.88 0.81 -4.77
CA SER A 69 -8.34 -0.40 -5.46
C SER A 69 -8.19 -0.24 -6.98
N PRO A 70 -7.88 -1.29 -7.72
CA PRO A 70 -7.93 -1.27 -9.17
C PRO A 70 -9.31 -0.81 -9.64
N TRP A 71 -9.34 0.20 -10.51
CA TRP A 71 -10.58 0.71 -11.09
C TRP A 71 -10.40 0.95 -12.59
N LYS A 72 -11.39 0.56 -13.35
CA LYS A 72 -11.43 0.72 -14.82
C LYS A 72 -12.47 1.76 -15.19
N ASP A 73 -12.18 2.54 -16.21
CA ASP A 73 -13.14 3.46 -16.83
C ASP A 73 -14.21 2.69 -17.63
N LYS A 74 -15.12 3.44 -18.28
CA LYS A 74 -16.18 2.83 -19.08
C LYS A 74 -15.67 2.08 -20.31
N GLU A 75 -14.48 2.42 -20.77
CA GLU A 75 -13.77 1.81 -21.88
C GLU A 75 -12.94 0.58 -21.45
N GLY A 76 -12.89 0.28 -20.14
CA GLY A 76 -12.17 -0.87 -19.58
C GLY A 76 -10.69 -0.62 -19.28
N ASN A 77 -10.20 0.62 -19.40
CA ASN A 77 -8.82 0.98 -19.12
C ASN A 77 -8.60 1.29 -17.64
N TYR A 78 -7.48 0.85 -17.08
CA TYR A 78 -7.11 1.20 -15.72
C TYR A 78 -6.84 2.69 -15.57
N LYS A 79 -7.44 3.28 -14.55
CA LYS A 79 -7.27 4.70 -14.22
C LYS A 79 -6.26 4.86 -13.08
N PHE A 80 -5.14 5.52 -13.36
CA PHE A 80 -4.08 5.81 -12.39
C PHE A 80 -4.10 7.26 -11.91
N GLU A 81 -4.51 8.18 -12.76
CA GLU A 81 -4.53 9.62 -12.51
C GLU A 81 -5.90 10.12 -12.07
N GLY A 82 -5.92 11.28 -11.39
CA GLY A 82 -7.15 11.94 -10.97
C GLY A 82 -7.91 11.20 -9.88
N ARG A 83 -7.27 10.28 -9.17
CA ARG A 83 -7.85 9.51 -8.06
C ARG A 83 -7.32 10.03 -6.72
N PHE A 84 -8.14 10.00 -5.71
CA PHE A 84 -7.79 10.45 -4.36
C PHE A 84 -8.64 9.74 -3.30
N ASN A 85 -8.17 9.73 -2.06
CA ASN A 85 -8.95 9.28 -0.92
C ASN A 85 -9.93 10.38 -0.52
N GLN A 86 -11.22 10.14 -0.70
CA GLN A 86 -12.27 11.10 -0.37
C GLN A 86 -12.56 11.15 1.14
N GLY A 87 -12.39 10.03 1.82
CA GLY A 87 -12.66 9.93 3.24
C GLY A 87 -12.38 8.53 3.77
N VAL A 88 -12.62 8.36 5.06
CA VAL A 88 -12.47 7.10 5.77
C VAL A 88 -13.84 6.68 6.27
N VAL A 89 -14.19 5.42 6.03
CA VAL A 89 -15.36 4.76 6.63
C VAL A 89 -14.87 3.80 7.70
N SER A 90 -15.35 3.96 8.91
CA SER A 90 -15.00 3.08 10.03
C SER A 90 -16.17 2.14 10.33
N ILE A 91 -15.86 0.87 10.51
CA ILE A 91 -16.80 -0.14 10.97
C ILE A 91 -16.63 -0.29 12.47
N ASN A 92 -17.71 -0.13 13.23
CA ASN A 92 -17.70 -0.30 14.67
C ASN A 92 -17.91 -1.77 15.04
N LEU A 93 -16.84 -2.58 14.89
CA LEU A 93 -16.89 -4.00 15.22
C LEU A 93 -17.31 -4.31 16.66
N PRO A 94 -16.89 -3.56 17.70
CA PRO A 94 -17.41 -3.77 19.05
C PRO A 94 -18.93 -3.65 19.16
N GLN A 95 -19.52 -2.67 18.49
CA GLN A 95 -20.98 -2.52 18.48
C GLN A 95 -21.68 -3.68 17.79
N ILE A 96 -21.17 -4.11 16.63
CA ILE A 96 -21.69 -5.27 15.90
C ILE A 96 -21.60 -6.52 16.78
N GLY A 97 -20.46 -6.75 17.45
CA GLY A 97 -20.27 -7.88 18.36
C GLY A 97 -21.26 -7.90 19.54
N ILE A 98 -21.61 -6.74 20.09
CA ILE A 98 -22.62 -6.63 21.14
C ILE A 98 -24.02 -6.94 20.59
N LEU A 99 -24.37 -6.39 19.43
CA LEU A 99 -25.68 -6.58 18.81
C LEU A 99 -25.91 -8.00 18.30
N SER A 100 -24.84 -8.70 17.93
CA SER A 100 -24.94 -10.11 17.51
C SER A 100 -25.21 -11.08 18.66
N GLU A 101 -24.98 -10.67 19.91
CA GLU A 101 -25.23 -11.48 21.12
C GLU A 101 -24.49 -12.84 21.12
N GLY A 102 -23.35 -12.91 20.41
CA GLY A 102 -22.56 -14.12 20.27
C GLY A 102 -22.99 -15.03 19.12
N ASP A 103 -23.94 -14.61 18.32
CA ASP A 103 -24.35 -15.28 17.07
C ASP A 103 -23.45 -14.83 15.92
N GLU A 104 -22.71 -15.77 15.35
CA GLU A 104 -21.73 -15.50 14.29
C GLU A 104 -22.43 -15.12 12.97
N ASP A 105 -23.53 -15.78 12.61
CA ASP A 105 -24.26 -15.48 11.38
C ASP A 105 -24.86 -14.07 11.47
N LYS A 106 -25.49 -13.74 12.58
CA LYS A 106 -26.02 -12.40 12.85
C LYS A 106 -24.92 -11.32 12.84
N PHE A 107 -23.69 -11.65 13.28
CA PHE A 107 -22.57 -10.71 13.24
C PHE A 107 -22.22 -10.27 11.81
N PHE A 108 -22.33 -11.15 10.84
CA PHE A 108 -22.04 -10.86 9.43
C PHE A 108 -23.22 -10.27 8.65
N GLU A 109 -24.43 -10.29 9.23
CA GLU A 109 -25.63 -9.68 8.61
C GLU A 109 -25.86 -8.22 9.00
N ILE A 110 -25.27 -7.74 10.09
CA ILE A 110 -25.37 -6.35 10.56
C ILE A 110 -24.40 -5.44 9.79
#